data_d464c2eca5b95852811606ce542211da
#
_entry.id   d464c2eca5b95852811606ce542211da
#
_cell.length_a   1.000
_cell.length_b   1.000
_cell.length_c   1.000
_cell.angle_alpha   90.00
_cell.angle_beta   90.00
_cell.angle_gamma   90.00
#
_symmetry.space_group_name_H-M   'P 1'
#
loop_
_entity.id
_entity.type
_entity.pdbx_description
1 polymer ?
#
loop_
_entity_poly.entity_id
_entity_poly.type
_entity_poly.pdbx_seq_one_letter_code
_entity_poly.pdbx_strand_id
1 'polypeptide(L)'
;AYADGREKPTSVDKLPQAAQEFLSAHFKDLTVAYAVEEQKYTGKEYEVVYTDRTEVEFRSDGQWESVGRKYSPVPASIVPQPIQTFVSGSNYPGQFIRQIDRNAYTWEVELSNGLEIKFDNQFNVIDIDD
;
A
#
# COMPACT_ATOMS: atom_id res chain seq x y z
N ALA A 1 -10.05 -10.54 6.74
CA ALA A 1 -9.29 -11.59 6.17
C ALA A 1 -10.00 -12.16 4.96
N TYR A 2 -10.09 -13.46 4.83
CA TYR A 2 -10.69 -14.03 3.63
C TYR A 2 -12.01 -14.71 3.94
N ALA A 3 -13.02 -13.90 4.16
CA ALA A 3 -14.37 -14.39 4.41
C ALA A 3 -15.10 -14.77 3.11
N ASP A 4 -14.59 -14.30 1.98
CA ASP A 4 -15.17 -14.53 0.66
C ASP A 4 -14.59 -15.85 0.11
N GLY A 5 -15.45 -16.69 -0.52
CA GLY A 5 -15.01 -17.95 -1.10
C GLY A 5 -14.02 -17.84 -2.24
N ARG A 6 -13.81 -16.65 -2.80
CA ARG A 6 -12.82 -16.38 -3.85
C ARG A 6 -11.43 -16.14 -3.31
N GLU A 7 -11.30 -15.90 -2.02
CA GLU A 7 -10.01 -15.69 -1.37
C GLU A 7 -9.45 -17.01 -0.89
N LYS A 8 -8.16 -17.24 -1.12
CA LYS A 8 -7.48 -18.47 -0.74
C LYS A 8 -6.17 -18.14 -0.04
N PRO A 9 -5.78 -18.93 0.98
CA PRO A 9 -4.44 -18.79 1.54
C PRO A 9 -3.38 -19.04 0.49
N THR A 10 -2.29 -18.29 0.57
CA THR A 10 -1.11 -18.50 -0.26
C THR A 10 0.12 -18.19 0.58
N SER A 11 1.28 -18.15 -0.04
CA SER A 11 2.54 -17.83 0.63
C SER A 11 3.35 -16.88 -0.25
N VAL A 12 4.30 -16.17 0.36
CA VAL A 12 5.08 -15.16 -0.36
C VAL A 12 5.84 -15.76 -1.53
N ASP A 13 6.36 -16.97 -1.38
CA ASP A 13 7.13 -17.64 -2.45
C ASP A 13 6.28 -18.03 -3.65
N LYS A 14 4.97 -17.93 -3.56
CA LYS A 14 4.05 -18.19 -4.66
C LYS A 14 3.55 -16.93 -5.35
N LEU A 15 3.92 -15.76 -4.86
CA LEU A 15 3.57 -14.49 -5.48
C LEU A 15 4.43 -14.25 -6.74
N PRO A 16 3.99 -13.36 -7.64
CA PRO A 16 4.83 -12.96 -8.76
C PRO A 16 6.19 -12.42 -8.28
N GLN A 17 7.20 -12.60 -9.12
CA GLN A 17 8.58 -12.24 -8.74
C GLN A 17 8.71 -10.78 -8.33
N ALA A 18 8.04 -9.88 -9.04
CA ALA A 18 8.11 -8.45 -8.70
C ALA A 18 7.58 -8.18 -7.29
N ALA A 19 6.52 -8.88 -6.87
CA ALA A 19 5.98 -8.74 -5.52
C ALA A 19 6.98 -9.24 -4.47
N GLN A 20 7.60 -10.38 -4.73
CA GLN A 20 8.60 -10.93 -3.81
C GLN A 20 9.77 -9.97 -3.65
N GLU A 21 10.23 -9.38 -4.74
CA GLU A 21 11.33 -8.42 -4.72
C GLU A 21 10.97 -7.17 -3.95
N PHE A 22 9.74 -6.68 -4.13
CA PHE A 22 9.26 -5.50 -3.40
C PHE A 22 9.25 -5.76 -1.89
N LEU A 23 8.72 -6.89 -1.47
CA LEU A 23 8.66 -7.23 -0.04
C LEU A 23 10.06 -7.39 0.55
N SER A 24 10.96 -8.01 -0.20
CA SER A 24 12.35 -8.17 0.24
C SER A 24 13.07 -6.84 0.35
N ALA A 25 12.79 -5.91 -0.57
CA ALA A 25 13.44 -4.61 -0.56
C ALA A 25 12.98 -3.71 0.59
N HIS A 26 11.72 -3.84 1.02
CA HIS A 26 11.13 -2.87 1.94
C HIS A 26 10.74 -3.45 3.29
N PHE A 27 10.50 -4.75 3.39
CA PHE A 27 9.91 -5.34 4.60
C PHE A 27 10.59 -6.64 5.03
N LYS A 28 11.85 -6.86 4.65
CA LYS A 28 12.54 -8.12 4.92
C LYS A 28 12.66 -8.44 6.42
N ASP A 29 12.67 -7.41 7.26
CA ASP A 29 12.85 -7.59 8.71
C ASP A 29 11.53 -7.86 9.43
N LEU A 30 10.40 -7.82 8.71
CA LEU A 30 9.09 -8.08 9.30
C LEU A 30 8.73 -9.55 9.17
N THR A 31 7.84 -10.00 10.06
CA THR A 31 7.36 -11.39 10.07
C THR A 31 5.98 -11.44 9.42
N VAL A 32 5.84 -12.29 8.39
CA VAL A 32 4.56 -12.48 7.71
C VAL A 32 3.60 -13.22 8.64
N ALA A 33 2.41 -12.65 8.81
CA ALA A 33 1.33 -13.32 9.52
C ALA A 33 0.56 -14.25 8.58
N TYR A 34 0.18 -13.75 7.40
CA TYR A 34 -0.48 -14.57 6.38
C TYR A 34 -0.45 -13.86 5.03
N ALA A 35 -0.70 -14.64 3.98
CA ALA A 35 -0.90 -14.12 2.62
C ALA A 35 -2.11 -14.77 2.01
N VAL A 36 -2.85 -14.01 1.19
CA VAL A 36 -4.03 -14.51 0.49
C VAL A 36 -3.98 -14.11 -0.97
N GLU A 37 -4.63 -14.89 -1.81
CA GLU A 37 -4.87 -14.53 -3.21
C GLU A 37 -6.38 -14.48 -3.44
N GLU A 38 -6.80 -13.58 -4.30
CA GLU A 38 -8.21 -13.41 -4.65
C GLU A 38 -8.36 -13.36 -6.16
N GLN A 39 -9.28 -14.14 -6.71
CA GLN A 39 -9.57 -14.10 -8.14
C GLN A 39 -10.58 -12.99 -8.41
N LYS A 40 -10.21 -12.07 -9.28
CA LYS A 40 -11.07 -10.96 -9.71
C LYS A 40 -11.22 -10.98 -11.22
N TYR A 41 -12.09 -10.12 -11.76
CA TYR A 41 -12.29 -9.99 -13.21
C TYR A 41 -10.99 -9.68 -13.93
N THR A 42 -10.15 -8.84 -13.32
CA THR A 42 -8.92 -8.36 -13.93
C THR A 42 -7.74 -9.29 -13.70
N GLY A 43 -7.97 -10.43 -13.05
CA GLY A 43 -6.92 -11.38 -12.72
C GLY A 43 -6.81 -11.57 -11.21
N LYS A 44 -5.77 -12.25 -10.79
CA LYS A 44 -5.54 -12.46 -9.36
C LYS A 44 -4.96 -11.21 -8.72
N GLU A 45 -5.37 -10.95 -7.48
CA GLU A 45 -4.73 -9.98 -6.62
C GLU A 45 -4.21 -10.70 -5.39
N TYR A 46 -3.21 -10.11 -4.75
CA TYR A 46 -2.55 -10.74 -3.61
C TYR A 46 -2.46 -9.75 -2.47
N GLU A 47 -2.58 -10.25 -1.24
CA GLU A 47 -2.37 -9.45 -0.05
C GLU A 47 -1.43 -10.18 0.89
N VAL A 48 -0.45 -9.45 1.45
CA VAL A 48 0.44 -9.96 2.48
C VAL A 48 0.26 -9.11 3.72
N VAL A 49 0.00 -9.78 4.85
CA VAL A 49 -0.20 -9.11 6.14
C VAL A 49 0.90 -9.56 7.09
N TYR A 50 1.55 -8.59 7.70
CA TYR A 50 2.64 -8.81 8.65
C TYR A 50 2.12 -8.74 10.09
N THR A 51 2.88 -9.29 11.02
CA THR A 51 2.47 -9.34 12.44
C THR A 51 2.38 -7.96 13.08
N ASP A 52 3.05 -6.95 12.52
CA ASP A 52 2.98 -5.57 13.01
C ASP A 52 1.82 -4.78 12.38
N ARG A 53 0.92 -5.46 11.68
CA ARG A 53 -0.22 -4.87 10.98
C ARG A 53 0.14 -4.11 9.72
N THR A 54 1.34 -4.31 9.18
CA THR A 54 1.66 -3.84 7.81
C THR A 54 0.91 -4.73 6.83
N GLU A 55 0.26 -4.11 5.84
CA GLU A 55 -0.50 -4.81 4.79
C GLU A 55 -0.08 -4.30 3.43
N VAL A 56 0.21 -5.22 2.52
CA VAL A 56 0.65 -4.87 1.17
C VAL A 56 -0.21 -5.62 0.17
N GLU A 57 -0.76 -4.91 -0.81
CA GLU A 57 -1.59 -5.51 -1.86
C GLU A 57 -0.91 -5.37 -3.20
N PHE A 58 -1.01 -6.42 -4.02
CA PHE A 58 -0.37 -6.50 -5.32
C PHE A 58 -1.37 -6.87 -6.41
N ARG A 59 -1.15 -6.31 -7.60
CA ARG A 59 -1.87 -6.71 -8.80
C ARG A 59 -1.33 -8.05 -9.32
N SER A 60 -2.03 -8.60 -10.32
CA SER A 60 -1.65 -9.88 -10.93
C SER A 60 -0.24 -9.86 -11.53
N ASP A 61 0.26 -8.70 -11.95
CA ASP A 61 1.61 -8.56 -12.50
C ASP A 61 2.69 -8.38 -11.41
N GLY A 62 2.29 -8.36 -10.14
CA GLY A 62 3.23 -8.21 -9.04
C GLY A 62 3.54 -6.77 -8.65
N GLN A 63 2.96 -5.78 -9.35
CA GLN A 63 3.14 -4.39 -8.95
C GLN A 63 2.26 -4.09 -7.75
N TRP A 64 2.79 -3.33 -6.78
CA TRP A 64 2.01 -3.02 -5.59
C TRP A 64 0.92 -1.98 -5.90
N GLU A 65 -0.21 -2.11 -5.21
CA GLU A 65 -1.34 -1.19 -5.31
C GLU A 65 -1.58 -0.46 -3.99
N SER A 66 -1.26 -1.08 -2.87
CA SER A 66 -1.57 -0.53 -1.55
C SER A 66 -0.51 -0.96 -0.56
N VAL A 67 -0.05 -0.01 0.26
CA VAL A 67 0.80 -0.28 1.40
C VAL A 67 0.22 0.48 2.58
N GLY A 68 -0.14 -0.24 3.65
CA GLY A 68 -0.67 0.37 4.87
C GLY A 68 0.09 -0.10 6.09
N ARG A 69 0.33 0.82 7.03
CA ARG A 69 0.96 0.51 8.29
C ARG A 69 0.18 1.17 9.41
N LYS A 70 -0.12 0.41 10.45
CA LYS A 70 -0.95 0.94 11.52
C LYS A 70 -0.16 1.83 12.47
N TYR A 71 1.09 1.49 12.71
CA TYR A 71 1.88 2.12 13.78
C TYR A 71 3.13 2.82 13.29
N SER A 72 3.38 2.85 11.99
CA SER A 72 4.64 3.37 11.43
C SER A 72 4.37 4.04 10.10
N PRO A 73 5.26 4.94 9.65
CA PRO A 73 5.14 5.49 8.29
C PRO A 73 5.45 4.43 7.25
N VAL A 74 4.82 4.58 6.07
CA VAL A 74 5.20 3.76 4.92
C VAL A 74 6.62 4.12 4.50
N PRO A 75 7.33 3.23 3.79
CA PRO A 75 8.69 3.55 3.35
C PRO A 75 8.70 4.80 2.46
N ALA A 76 9.59 5.74 2.76
CA ALA A 76 9.68 6.98 1.97
C ALA A 76 10.02 6.70 0.51
N SER A 77 10.77 5.63 0.25
CA SER A 77 11.21 5.28 -1.10
C SER A 77 10.08 4.93 -2.05
N ILE A 78 8.89 4.59 -1.54
CA ILE A 78 7.74 4.26 -2.41
C ILE A 78 6.82 5.46 -2.60
N VAL A 79 7.05 6.57 -1.90
CA VAL A 79 6.21 7.77 -1.99
C VAL A 79 6.82 8.73 -2.99
N PRO A 80 6.08 9.11 -4.05
CA PRO A 80 6.59 10.10 -5.00
C PRO A 80 6.97 11.41 -4.31
N GLN A 81 8.06 12.03 -4.77
CA GLN A 81 8.58 13.24 -4.15
C GLN A 81 7.55 14.37 -4.05
N PRO A 82 6.72 14.63 -5.07
CA PRO A 82 5.70 15.68 -4.94
C PRO A 82 4.71 15.44 -3.80
N ILE A 83 4.36 14.17 -3.55
CA ILE A 83 3.48 13.83 -2.43
C ILE A 83 4.19 14.05 -1.10
N GLN A 84 5.46 13.63 -1.00
CA GLN A 84 6.24 13.87 0.21
C GLN A 84 6.32 15.36 0.52
N THR A 85 6.62 16.15 -0.50
CA THR A 85 6.74 17.62 -0.34
C THR A 85 5.41 18.21 0.13
N PHE A 86 4.30 17.78 -0.44
CA PHE A 86 2.99 18.29 -0.04
C PHE A 86 2.69 17.98 1.43
N VAL A 87 2.94 16.74 1.85
CA VAL A 87 2.63 16.30 3.22
C VAL A 87 3.57 16.94 4.23
N SER A 88 4.85 17.07 3.91
CA SER A 88 5.84 17.64 4.84
C SER A 88 5.75 19.16 4.91
N GLY A 89 4.92 19.79 4.08
CA GLY A 89 4.72 21.23 4.12
C GLY A 89 4.03 21.69 5.39
N SER A 90 3.85 23.00 5.53
CA SER A 90 3.36 23.63 6.75
C SER A 90 1.93 23.27 7.10
N ASN A 91 1.17 22.69 6.15
CA ASN A 91 -0.26 22.39 6.37
C ASN A 91 -0.50 21.17 7.26
N TYR A 92 0.48 20.27 7.37
CA TYR A 92 0.29 18.99 8.09
C TYR A 92 1.48 18.70 9.01
N PRO A 93 1.81 19.60 9.93
CA PRO A 93 2.99 19.40 10.80
C PRO A 93 2.82 18.17 11.68
N GLY A 94 3.88 17.39 11.79
CA GLY A 94 3.90 16.23 12.67
C GLY A 94 3.17 15.00 12.16
N GLN A 95 2.55 15.08 10.96
CA GLN A 95 1.85 13.92 10.42
C GLN A 95 2.77 13.12 9.52
N PHE A 96 2.55 11.80 9.48
CA PHE A 96 3.26 10.92 8.55
C PHE A 96 2.22 10.15 7.72
N ILE A 97 2.67 9.60 6.59
CA ILE A 97 1.82 8.81 5.70
C ILE A 97 1.79 7.39 6.25
N ARG A 98 0.62 6.92 6.65
CA ARG A 98 0.44 5.55 7.15
C ARG A 98 -0.16 4.62 6.11
N GLN A 99 -0.68 5.15 5.00
CA GLN A 99 -1.18 4.32 3.90
C GLN A 99 -1.02 5.07 2.60
N ILE A 100 -0.66 4.34 1.55
CA ILE A 100 -0.56 4.87 0.20
C ILE A 100 -1.17 3.85 -0.76
N ASP A 101 -2.07 4.33 -1.62
CA ASP A 101 -2.74 3.54 -2.64
C ASP A 101 -2.47 4.17 -4.00
N ARG A 102 -2.36 3.34 -5.02
CA ARG A 102 -2.21 3.84 -6.38
C ARG A 102 -2.98 2.96 -7.36
N ASN A 103 -3.45 3.59 -8.43
CA ASN A 103 -4.00 2.87 -9.58
C ASN A 103 -3.56 3.59 -10.85
N ALA A 104 -4.16 3.26 -12.00
CA ALA A 104 -3.76 3.83 -13.29
C ALA A 104 -3.95 5.35 -13.36
N TYR A 105 -4.81 5.92 -12.51
CA TYR A 105 -5.24 7.32 -12.65
C TYR A 105 -4.95 8.19 -11.44
N THR A 106 -4.82 7.62 -10.26
CA THR A 106 -4.75 8.39 -9.02
C THR A 106 -3.77 7.78 -8.02
N TRP A 107 -3.35 8.65 -7.10
CA TRP A 107 -2.64 8.27 -5.88
C TRP A 107 -3.46 8.77 -4.69
N GLU A 108 -3.48 8.00 -3.63
CA GLU A 108 -4.17 8.43 -2.41
C GLU A 108 -3.31 8.10 -1.21
N VAL A 109 -3.21 9.05 -0.26
CA VAL A 109 -2.49 8.81 0.98
C VAL A 109 -3.42 9.07 2.16
N GLU A 110 -3.21 8.30 3.23
CA GLU A 110 -3.84 8.56 4.50
C GLU A 110 -2.77 8.95 5.50
N LEU A 111 -2.98 10.07 6.18
CA LEU A 111 -2.04 10.57 7.18
C LEU A 111 -2.33 9.94 8.54
N SER A 112 -1.39 10.07 9.45
CA SER A 112 -1.48 9.49 10.79
C SER A 112 -2.67 10.01 11.59
N ASN A 113 -3.20 11.19 11.24
CA ASN A 113 -4.40 11.73 11.90
C ASN A 113 -5.71 11.31 11.21
N GLY A 114 -5.65 10.48 10.17
CA GLY A 114 -6.84 10.01 9.45
C GLY A 114 -7.21 10.81 8.23
N LEU A 115 -6.54 11.92 7.96
CA LEU A 115 -6.82 12.74 6.78
C LEU A 115 -6.42 11.99 5.52
N GLU A 116 -7.30 11.98 4.51
CA GLU A 116 -7.06 11.32 3.24
C GLU A 116 -6.90 12.37 2.14
N ILE A 117 -5.86 12.23 1.32
CA ILE A 117 -5.54 13.17 0.26
C ILE A 117 -5.37 12.39 -1.04
N LYS A 118 -6.15 12.78 -2.06
CA LYS A 118 -6.10 12.14 -3.37
C LYS A 118 -5.44 13.06 -4.38
N PHE A 119 -4.58 12.49 -5.21
CA PHE A 119 -3.84 13.19 -6.26
C PHE A 119 -4.13 12.56 -7.61
N ASP A 120 -4.08 13.36 -8.67
CA ASP A 120 -4.07 12.82 -10.03
C ASP A 120 -2.65 12.34 -10.41
N ASN A 121 -2.46 11.88 -11.65
CA ASN A 121 -1.15 11.38 -12.10
C ASN A 121 -0.09 12.47 -12.26
N GLN A 122 -0.46 13.72 -12.29
CA GLN A 122 0.47 14.85 -12.30
C GLN A 122 0.71 15.36 -10.88
N PHE A 123 0.19 14.67 -9.87
CA PHE A 123 0.33 14.99 -8.45
C PHE A 123 -0.37 16.28 -8.04
N ASN A 124 -1.42 16.65 -8.77
CA ASN A 124 -2.31 17.72 -8.34
C ASN A 124 -3.30 17.13 -7.33
N VAL A 125 -3.56 17.87 -6.25
CA VAL A 125 -4.57 17.46 -5.28
C VAL A 125 -5.95 17.59 -5.89
N ILE A 126 -6.73 16.51 -5.88
CA ILE A 126 -8.09 16.50 -6.43
C ILE A 126 -9.15 16.27 -5.37
N ASP A 127 -8.76 15.83 -4.17
CA ASP A 127 -9.71 15.66 -3.06
C ASP A 127 -8.96 15.59 -1.74
N ILE A 128 -9.56 16.16 -0.69
CA ILE A 128 -9.09 16.04 0.68
C ILE A 128 -10.32 15.71 1.53
N ASP A 129 -10.22 14.61 2.29
CA ASP A 129 -11.33 14.10 3.06
C ASP A 129 -10.87 13.72 4.47
N ASP A 130 -11.65 14.06 5.43
CA ASP A 130 -11.44 13.66 6.81
C ASP A 130 -12.62 12.82 7.31
#